data_7a0c6c6c029ec0b8aba20a30a59c5338
#
_entry.id   7a0c6c6c029ec0b8aba20a30a59c5338
#
_cell.length_a   1.000
_cell.length_b   1.000
_cell.length_c   1.000
_cell.angle_alpha   90.00
_cell.angle_beta   90.00
_cell.angle_gamma   90.00
#
_symmetry.space_group_name_H-M   'P 1'
#
loop_
_entity.id
_entity.type
_entity.pdbx_description
1 polymer ?
#
loop_
_entity_poly.entity_id
_entity_poly.type
_entity_poly.pdbx_seq_one_letter_code
_entity_poly.pdbx_strand_id
1 'polypeptide(L)'
;MHTRLLTALACCLLFVASTRAEPPAGFQPLFNGKDLNGWHTLNPHRKLPADPQKRQAILDEMARDIEKHWRVENGEIVNDGHGAYLVTDKDYGDIELLIEYKTVPRADSGIYLRGTPQVQIWDYTDPNKFKNGADKGSGGLWNNSPGAKGKDPLVKADKPFGEWNRFRIIQVGARTTVYLNDKLVVDHAIMENYWDRKKPLPRTGPIMLQTHGGEIRWRNIYLREIPADEANAYLQAHRGDGFRSIFNGKDLTGWTGAVDDYQVKDGTIMCKPNRGGVLYTKETYGDFSVSLMIKIPKGGNNGLAIRYPGKGNAAYQGMCELQVLDNTAPKYAKLDPRQYHGSIYAMVAAHRGYLRPPGTWNYQEVTVKGSRITVELNGTVIVDADVSKVTEFMHNTPHPGKDLTSGHFGFAGHRDPVQFKDIAIRPE
;
A
#
# COMPACT_ATOMS: atom_id res chain seq x y z
N MET A 1 20.83 -29.14 79.35
CA MET A 1 20.25 -27.94 78.65
C MET A 1 20.70 -27.98 77.21
N HIS A 2 19.87 -28.45 76.30
CA HIS A 2 20.19 -28.51 74.84
C HIS A 2 19.30 -27.51 74.14
N THR A 3 19.92 -26.45 73.65
CA THR A 3 19.27 -25.41 72.87
C THR A 3 19.28 -25.86 71.41
N ARG A 4 18.10 -26.08 70.80
CA ARG A 4 17.94 -26.35 69.37
C ARG A 4 17.79 -25.03 68.63
N LEU A 5 18.71 -24.70 67.71
CA LEU A 5 18.58 -23.63 66.74
C LEU A 5 17.66 -24.12 65.60
N LEU A 6 16.56 -23.42 65.39
CA LEU A 6 15.72 -23.53 64.19
C LEU A 6 16.23 -22.56 63.14
N THR A 7 16.79 -23.08 62.04
CA THR A 7 17.14 -22.27 60.86
C THR A 7 15.92 -22.17 59.94
N ALA A 8 15.33 -21.00 59.85
CA ALA A 8 14.24 -20.72 58.90
C ALA A 8 14.85 -20.45 57.52
N LEU A 9 14.56 -21.33 56.56
CA LEU A 9 14.93 -21.14 55.15
C LEU A 9 13.90 -20.23 54.48
N ALA A 10 14.23 -18.94 54.27
CA ALA A 10 13.41 -18.03 53.50
C ALA A 10 13.59 -18.31 52.01
N CYS A 11 12.57 -18.90 51.37
CA CYS A 11 12.50 -19.08 49.95
C CYS A 11 12.12 -17.75 49.27
N CYS A 12 13.09 -16.98 48.79
CA CYS A 12 12.85 -15.81 47.94
C CYS A 12 12.37 -16.28 46.58
N LEU A 13 11.07 -16.23 46.33
CA LEU A 13 10.49 -16.32 44.99
C LEU A 13 10.86 -15.05 44.22
N LEU A 14 11.89 -15.11 43.40
CA LEU A 14 12.19 -14.09 42.40
C LEU A 14 11.06 -14.10 41.35
N PHE A 15 10.11 -13.20 41.51
CA PHE A 15 9.22 -12.82 40.42
C PHE A 15 10.07 -12.13 39.34
N VAL A 16 10.46 -12.88 38.31
CA VAL A 16 10.98 -12.30 37.07
C VAL A 16 9.78 -11.61 36.41
N ALA A 17 9.59 -10.34 36.71
CA ALA A 17 8.69 -9.50 35.95
C ALA A 17 9.24 -9.47 34.51
N SER A 18 8.53 -10.08 33.59
CA SER A 18 8.81 -9.93 32.16
C SER A 18 8.66 -8.44 31.84
N THR A 19 9.78 -7.73 31.78
CA THR A 19 9.77 -6.32 31.41
C THR A 19 9.40 -6.24 29.93
N ARG A 20 8.16 -5.81 29.67
CA ARG A 20 7.73 -5.46 28.33
C ARG A 20 8.69 -4.41 27.78
N ALA A 21 9.22 -4.62 26.57
CA ALA A 21 9.98 -3.59 25.90
C ALA A 21 9.06 -2.37 25.66
N GLU A 22 9.54 -1.18 26.01
CA GLU A 22 8.80 0.04 25.69
C GLU A 22 8.67 0.21 24.16
N PRO A 23 7.52 0.72 23.68
CA PRO A 23 7.36 0.99 22.25
C PRO A 23 8.44 1.99 21.79
N PRO A 24 9.06 1.79 20.63
CA PRO A 24 9.96 2.77 20.05
C PRO A 24 9.27 4.14 19.87
N ALA A 25 10.04 5.21 19.82
CA ALA A 25 9.50 6.56 19.63
C ALA A 25 8.59 6.64 18.39
N GLY A 26 7.40 7.20 18.55
CA GLY A 26 6.39 7.31 17.50
C GLY A 26 5.51 6.08 17.28
N PHE A 27 5.79 4.95 17.93
CA PHE A 27 4.96 3.76 17.86
C PHE A 27 3.96 3.68 19.02
N GLN A 28 2.81 3.10 18.73
CA GLN A 28 1.77 2.78 19.72
C GLN A 28 1.63 1.26 19.87
N PRO A 29 1.41 0.75 21.08
CA PRO A 29 1.16 -0.67 21.27
C PRO A 29 -0.24 -1.04 20.76
N LEU A 30 -0.33 -2.05 19.89
CA LEU A 30 -1.60 -2.68 19.51
C LEU A 30 -2.05 -3.73 20.54
N PHE A 31 -1.15 -4.20 21.36
CA PHE A 31 -1.43 -5.14 22.44
C PHE A 31 -0.93 -4.57 23.77
N ASN A 32 -1.79 -4.55 24.78
CA ASN A 32 -1.48 -3.94 26.07
C ASN A 32 -0.70 -4.87 27.03
N GLY A 33 -0.46 -6.12 26.65
CA GLY A 33 0.24 -7.12 27.46
C GLY A 33 -0.62 -7.77 28.56
N LYS A 34 -1.92 -7.45 28.65
CA LYS A 34 -2.79 -7.91 29.74
C LYS A 34 -4.05 -8.64 29.25
N ASP A 35 -4.68 -8.12 28.21
CA ASP A 35 -5.92 -8.64 27.66
C ASP A 35 -6.00 -8.35 26.15
N LEU A 36 -7.08 -8.82 25.51
CA LEU A 36 -7.32 -8.65 24.09
C LEU A 36 -8.23 -7.46 23.75
N ASN A 37 -8.27 -6.45 24.61
CA ASN A 37 -9.02 -5.22 24.31
C ASN A 37 -8.45 -4.55 23.05
N GLY A 38 -9.34 -4.16 22.13
CA GLY A 38 -8.99 -3.63 20.79
C GLY A 38 -8.86 -4.72 19.72
N TRP A 39 -9.23 -5.95 20.07
CA TRP A 39 -9.23 -7.10 19.17
C TRP A 39 -10.56 -7.87 19.26
N HIS A 40 -10.96 -8.45 18.13
CA HIS A 40 -12.07 -9.39 18.02
C HIS A 40 -11.67 -10.58 17.12
N THR A 41 -12.54 -11.57 16.97
CA THR A 41 -12.28 -12.72 16.12
C THR A 41 -13.17 -12.74 14.90
N LEU A 42 -12.55 -13.02 13.73
CA LEU A 42 -13.23 -13.15 12.44
C LEU A 42 -12.47 -14.14 11.55
N ASN A 43 -13.18 -15.00 10.84
CA ASN A 43 -12.60 -15.79 9.76
C ASN A 43 -12.94 -15.15 8.40
N PRO A 44 -11.98 -14.49 7.71
CA PRO A 44 -12.24 -13.80 6.45
C PRO A 44 -12.59 -14.75 5.29
N HIS A 45 -12.27 -16.04 5.40
CA HIS A 45 -12.61 -17.06 4.41
C HIS A 45 -14.04 -17.58 4.54
N ARG A 46 -14.70 -17.32 5.66
CA ARG A 46 -16.09 -17.76 5.87
C ARG A 46 -17.04 -16.78 5.20
N LYS A 47 -17.78 -17.27 4.18
CA LYS A 47 -18.80 -16.46 3.50
C LYS A 47 -19.92 -16.11 4.48
N LEU A 48 -20.18 -14.81 4.61
CA LEU A 48 -21.31 -14.32 5.39
C LEU A 48 -22.55 -14.22 4.50
N PRO A 49 -23.72 -14.76 4.93
CA PRO A 49 -24.97 -14.67 4.18
C PRO A 49 -25.47 -13.23 4.09
N ALA A 50 -26.32 -12.96 3.08
CA ALA A 50 -26.98 -11.65 2.95
C ALA A 50 -28.04 -11.41 4.04
N ASP A 51 -28.66 -12.49 4.55
CA ASP A 51 -29.65 -12.42 5.63
C ASP A 51 -28.99 -11.88 6.93
N PRO A 52 -29.49 -10.76 7.50
CA PRO A 52 -28.86 -10.12 8.66
C PRO A 52 -28.84 -11.01 9.92
N GLN A 53 -29.88 -11.80 10.18
CA GLN A 53 -29.97 -12.64 11.38
C GLN A 53 -29.00 -13.81 11.29
N LYS A 54 -28.96 -14.49 10.14
CA LYS A 54 -27.98 -15.57 9.90
C LYS A 54 -26.55 -15.06 9.91
N ARG A 55 -26.33 -13.88 9.36
CA ARG A 55 -25.04 -13.21 9.39
C ARG A 55 -24.58 -12.95 10.82
N GLN A 56 -25.47 -12.36 11.64
CA GLN A 56 -25.15 -12.06 13.04
C GLN A 56 -24.86 -13.34 13.83
N ALA A 57 -25.63 -14.39 13.66
CA ALA A 57 -25.40 -15.67 14.33
C ALA A 57 -24.00 -16.25 14.02
N ILE A 58 -23.53 -16.12 12.78
CA ILE A 58 -22.17 -16.54 12.38
C ILE A 58 -21.11 -15.65 13.02
N LEU A 59 -21.32 -14.34 13.07
CA LEU A 59 -20.39 -13.41 13.73
C LEU A 59 -20.32 -13.70 15.23
N ASP A 60 -21.45 -13.96 15.88
CA ASP A 60 -21.50 -14.32 17.31
C ASP A 60 -20.83 -15.67 17.60
N GLU A 61 -20.91 -16.63 16.66
CA GLU A 61 -20.16 -17.88 16.76
C GLU A 61 -18.66 -17.64 16.70
N MET A 62 -18.19 -16.84 15.72
CA MET A 62 -16.78 -16.49 15.59
C MET A 62 -16.27 -15.70 16.79
N ALA A 63 -17.09 -14.79 17.35
CA ALA A 63 -16.72 -13.99 18.50
C ALA A 63 -16.39 -14.86 19.73
N ARG A 64 -17.07 -16.00 19.89
CA ARG A 64 -16.79 -16.94 20.99
C ARG A 64 -15.46 -17.69 20.86
N ASP A 65 -14.84 -17.67 19.68
CA ASP A 65 -13.55 -18.31 19.45
C ASP A 65 -12.42 -17.60 20.20
N ILE A 66 -12.59 -16.31 20.53
CA ILE A 66 -11.60 -15.55 21.29
C ILE A 66 -11.34 -16.19 22.67
N GLU A 67 -12.39 -16.63 23.37
CA GLU A 67 -12.28 -17.24 24.70
C GLU A 67 -11.77 -18.67 24.65
N LYS A 68 -11.98 -19.39 23.51
CA LYS A 68 -11.64 -20.80 23.35
C LYS A 68 -10.19 -21.01 22.90
N HIS A 69 -9.74 -20.18 21.96
CA HIS A 69 -8.53 -20.43 21.17
C HIS A 69 -7.47 -19.34 21.33
N TRP A 70 -7.84 -18.21 21.92
CA TRP A 70 -6.93 -17.09 22.16
C TRP A 70 -6.86 -16.81 23.67
N ARG A 71 -5.65 -16.61 24.17
CA ARG A 71 -5.41 -16.28 25.58
C ARG A 71 -4.20 -15.36 25.72
N VAL A 72 -4.09 -14.72 26.85
CA VAL A 72 -2.90 -13.94 27.23
C VAL A 72 -2.17 -14.68 28.34
N GLU A 73 -0.90 -14.98 28.10
CA GLU A 73 -0.01 -15.63 29.06
C GLU A 73 1.30 -14.86 29.15
N ASN A 74 1.70 -14.43 30.35
CA ASN A 74 2.97 -13.74 30.62
C ASN A 74 3.25 -12.55 29.66
N GLY A 75 2.22 -11.79 29.27
CA GLY A 75 2.36 -10.67 28.35
C GLY A 75 2.46 -11.07 26.88
N GLU A 76 2.16 -12.30 26.54
CA GLU A 76 2.12 -12.86 25.17
C GLU A 76 0.66 -13.16 24.78
N ILE A 77 0.29 -12.86 23.53
CA ILE A 77 -0.94 -13.41 22.92
C ILE A 77 -0.59 -14.82 22.44
N VAL A 78 -1.42 -15.79 22.79
CA VAL A 78 -1.23 -17.21 22.43
C VAL A 78 -2.46 -17.72 21.71
N ASN A 79 -2.25 -18.33 20.55
CA ASN A 79 -3.26 -19.11 19.83
C ASN A 79 -2.86 -20.58 19.81
N ASP A 80 -3.82 -21.47 20.03
CA ASP A 80 -3.61 -22.92 20.07
C ASP A 80 -3.56 -23.59 18.67
N GLY A 81 -3.61 -22.81 17.61
CA GLY A 81 -3.65 -23.27 16.22
C GLY A 81 -5.07 -23.44 15.65
N HIS A 82 -6.10 -23.09 16.41
CA HIS A 82 -7.50 -23.28 16.03
C HIS A 82 -8.31 -21.99 16.13
N GLY A 83 -9.57 -22.03 15.67
CA GLY A 83 -10.54 -20.95 15.76
C GLY A 83 -10.44 -19.90 14.66
N ALA A 84 -11.16 -18.80 14.85
CA ALA A 84 -11.12 -17.64 13.97
C ALA A 84 -9.85 -16.79 14.20
N TYR A 85 -9.49 -15.96 13.22
CA TYR A 85 -8.32 -15.08 13.30
C TYR A 85 -8.55 -13.96 14.30
N LEU A 86 -7.49 -13.50 14.95
CA LEU A 86 -7.53 -12.32 15.80
C LEU A 86 -7.35 -11.06 14.95
N VAL A 87 -8.27 -10.11 15.06
CA VAL A 87 -8.44 -8.96 14.16
C VAL A 87 -8.48 -7.68 14.96
N THR A 88 -7.77 -6.63 14.53
CA THR A 88 -7.85 -5.32 15.17
C THR A 88 -9.21 -4.67 14.96
N ASP A 89 -9.75 -4.01 15.99
CA ASP A 89 -11.01 -3.26 15.90
C ASP A 89 -10.91 -2.02 15.01
N LYS A 90 -9.68 -1.48 14.86
CA LYS A 90 -9.39 -0.33 14.01
C LYS A 90 -8.80 -0.77 12.67
N ASP A 91 -9.20 -0.07 11.61
CA ASP A 91 -8.59 -0.14 10.30
C ASP A 91 -7.36 0.77 10.19
N TYR A 92 -6.35 0.32 9.44
CA TYR A 92 -5.10 1.04 9.21
C TYR A 92 -4.83 1.21 7.72
N GLY A 93 -4.13 2.31 7.38
CA GLY A 93 -3.70 2.64 6.01
C GLY A 93 -2.20 2.42 5.81
N ASP A 94 -1.47 3.52 5.62
CA ASP A 94 0.00 3.51 5.51
C ASP A 94 0.60 3.34 6.91
N ILE A 95 1.40 2.29 7.11
CA ILE A 95 1.87 1.87 8.44
C ILE A 95 3.31 1.38 8.43
N GLU A 96 3.91 1.45 9.62
CA GLU A 96 5.04 0.63 10.02
C GLU A 96 4.64 -0.22 11.23
N LEU A 97 4.76 -1.54 11.09
CA LEU A 97 4.40 -2.53 12.11
C LEU A 97 5.65 -3.27 12.57
N LEU A 98 5.85 -3.31 13.88
CA LEU A 98 6.82 -4.18 14.56
C LEU A 98 6.04 -5.25 15.31
N ILE A 99 6.41 -6.51 15.13
CA ILE A 99 5.73 -7.62 15.77
C ILE A 99 6.70 -8.80 15.96
N GLU A 100 6.69 -9.39 17.14
CA GLU A 100 7.44 -10.60 17.40
C GLU A 100 6.52 -11.81 17.47
N TYR A 101 6.99 -12.92 16.89
CA TYR A 101 6.29 -14.20 16.95
C TYR A 101 7.23 -15.34 17.30
N LYS A 102 6.66 -16.40 17.87
CA LYS A 102 7.33 -17.65 18.20
C LYS A 102 6.41 -18.82 17.86
N THR A 103 6.94 -19.82 17.17
CA THR A 103 6.18 -20.97 16.69
C THR A 103 6.76 -22.29 17.17
N VAL A 104 5.99 -23.34 16.95
CA VAL A 104 6.36 -24.75 17.13
C VAL A 104 6.45 -25.46 15.77
N PRO A 105 7.07 -26.65 15.68
CA PRO A 105 7.01 -27.45 14.46
C PRO A 105 5.59 -27.68 13.96
N ARG A 106 5.39 -27.64 12.65
CA ARG A 106 4.12 -27.74 11.92
C ARG A 106 3.16 -26.57 12.09
N ALA A 107 3.59 -25.48 12.74
CA ALA A 107 2.80 -24.25 12.76
C ALA A 107 2.79 -23.59 11.38
N ASP A 108 1.63 -23.08 10.99
CA ASP A 108 1.39 -22.29 9.80
C ASP A 108 0.57 -21.07 10.22
N SER A 109 0.99 -19.88 9.84
CA SER A 109 0.32 -18.63 10.21
C SER A 109 0.67 -17.51 9.24
N GLY A 110 0.23 -16.30 9.55
CA GLY A 110 0.58 -15.11 8.78
C GLY A 110 -0.04 -13.85 9.37
N ILE A 111 0.42 -12.72 8.86
CA ILE A 111 -0.08 -11.40 9.22
C ILE A 111 -0.81 -10.84 8.01
N TYR A 112 -2.13 -10.62 8.15
CA TYR A 112 -2.93 -9.97 7.13
C TYR A 112 -2.80 -8.45 7.30
N LEU A 113 -2.63 -7.76 6.19
CA LEU A 113 -2.56 -6.31 6.13
C LEU A 113 -3.79 -5.80 5.38
N ARG A 114 -4.48 -4.82 5.96
CA ARG A 114 -5.73 -4.28 5.42
C ARG A 114 -6.78 -5.38 5.12
N GLY A 115 -6.86 -6.38 5.99
CA GLY A 115 -7.77 -7.51 5.84
C GLY A 115 -7.46 -8.43 4.66
N THR A 116 -6.29 -8.29 4.03
CA THR A 116 -5.86 -9.06 2.86
C THR A 116 -4.67 -9.97 3.22
N PRO A 117 -4.66 -11.26 2.83
CA PRO A 117 -3.54 -12.17 3.08
C PRO A 117 -2.32 -11.82 2.24
N GLN A 118 -1.14 -12.12 2.64
CA GLN A 118 -0.57 -12.15 3.98
C GLN A 118 0.97 -12.07 3.89
N VAL A 119 1.60 -11.55 4.95
CA VAL A 119 3.00 -11.82 5.23
C VAL A 119 3.06 -13.20 5.89
N GLN A 120 3.60 -14.18 5.18
CA GLN A 120 3.52 -15.59 5.53
C GLN A 120 4.46 -15.97 6.67
N ILE A 121 4.02 -16.90 7.52
CA ILE A 121 4.83 -17.59 8.52
C ILE A 121 4.75 -19.10 8.27
N TRP A 122 5.90 -19.74 8.05
CA TRP A 122 6.01 -21.16 7.71
C TRP A 122 6.69 -22.00 8.79
N ASP A 123 6.32 -23.29 8.86
CA ASP A 123 7.31 -24.30 9.20
C ASP A 123 8.20 -24.52 7.97
N TYR A 124 9.36 -23.91 7.98
CA TYR A 124 10.34 -23.98 6.88
C TYR A 124 11.08 -25.32 6.82
N THR A 125 10.74 -26.27 7.68
CA THR A 125 11.33 -27.62 7.76
C THR A 125 10.34 -28.70 7.33
N ASP A 126 9.04 -28.39 7.14
CA ASP A 126 8.01 -29.36 6.73
C ASP A 126 8.07 -29.65 5.22
N PRO A 127 8.54 -30.86 4.79
CA PRO A 127 8.63 -31.21 3.37
C PRO A 127 7.26 -31.20 2.66
N ASN A 128 6.15 -31.39 3.37
CA ASN A 128 4.82 -31.38 2.79
C ASN A 128 4.41 -29.98 2.31
N LYS A 129 5.04 -28.93 2.83
CA LYS A 129 4.79 -27.54 2.50
C LYS A 129 5.79 -26.95 1.49
N PHE A 130 6.86 -27.67 1.10
CA PHE A 130 7.89 -27.20 0.17
C PHE A 130 7.32 -26.88 -1.22
N LYS A 131 6.31 -27.62 -1.69
CA LYS A 131 5.57 -27.29 -2.91
C LYS A 131 4.91 -25.91 -2.89
N ASN A 132 4.68 -25.35 -1.69
CA ASN A 132 4.10 -24.02 -1.47
C ASN A 132 5.19 -22.96 -1.23
N GLY A 133 6.48 -23.34 -1.17
CA GLY A 133 7.61 -22.45 -0.94
C GLY A 133 8.03 -22.30 0.52
N ALA A 134 7.59 -23.21 1.43
CA ALA A 134 7.97 -23.15 2.84
C ALA A 134 9.48 -23.29 3.07
N ASP A 135 10.17 -24.06 2.23
CA ASP A 135 11.64 -24.22 2.25
C ASP A 135 12.40 -22.89 2.06
N LYS A 136 11.77 -21.89 1.46
CA LYS A 136 12.32 -20.54 1.26
C LYS A 136 12.25 -19.67 2.52
N GLY A 137 11.48 -20.08 3.54
CA GLY A 137 11.30 -19.37 4.80
C GLY A 137 10.07 -18.44 4.82
N SER A 138 9.94 -17.74 5.95
CA SER A 138 8.82 -16.82 6.23
C SER A 138 9.06 -15.41 5.68
N GLY A 139 8.00 -14.60 5.66
CA GLY A 139 8.03 -13.16 5.34
C GLY A 139 7.59 -12.80 3.93
N GLY A 140 7.47 -13.77 3.01
CA GLY A 140 6.97 -13.52 1.65
C GLY A 140 5.49 -13.12 1.63
N LEU A 141 5.08 -12.39 0.59
CA LEU A 141 3.67 -12.08 0.27
C LEU A 141 3.04 -13.27 -0.47
N TRP A 142 2.90 -14.38 0.25
CA TRP A 142 2.61 -15.70 -0.34
C TRP A 142 1.38 -15.73 -1.24
N ASN A 143 0.35 -14.95 -0.92
CA ASN A 143 -0.89 -14.90 -1.69
C ASN A 143 -0.80 -14.06 -2.97
N ASN A 144 0.32 -13.41 -3.24
CA ASN A 144 0.56 -12.79 -4.56
C ASN A 144 0.54 -13.84 -5.68
N SER A 145 0.26 -13.40 -6.88
CA SER A 145 0.23 -14.23 -8.10
C SER A 145 1.57 -14.97 -8.31
N PRO A 146 1.58 -16.15 -8.90
CA PRO A 146 2.82 -16.86 -9.24
C PRO A 146 3.77 -15.97 -10.05
N GLY A 147 5.03 -15.90 -9.62
CA GLY A 147 6.06 -15.07 -10.26
C GLY A 147 6.01 -13.58 -9.90
N ALA A 148 5.03 -13.11 -9.13
CA ALA A 148 5.00 -11.72 -8.68
C ALA A 148 6.15 -11.42 -7.70
N LYS A 149 6.73 -10.22 -7.81
CA LYS A 149 7.77 -9.73 -6.88
C LYS A 149 7.27 -9.84 -5.44
N GLY A 150 8.11 -10.32 -4.55
CA GLY A 150 7.81 -10.43 -3.13
C GLY A 150 6.94 -11.62 -2.72
N LYS A 151 6.42 -12.45 -3.66
CA LYS A 151 5.70 -13.67 -3.32
C LYS A 151 6.53 -14.59 -2.45
N ASP A 152 7.75 -14.86 -2.88
CA ASP A 152 8.75 -15.59 -2.11
C ASP A 152 9.68 -14.60 -1.40
N PRO A 153 10.20 -14.94 -0.20
CA PRO A 153 11.19 -14.11 0.47
C PRO A 153 12.52 -14.13 -0.30
N LEU A 154 13.24 -13.00 -0.25
CA LEU A 154 14.57 -12.85 -0.89
C LEU A 154 15.63 -13.74 -0.26
N VAL A 155 15.52 -13.98 1.04
CA VAL A 155 16.42 -14.82 1.83
C VAL A 155 15.63 -15.52 2.94
N LYS A 156 16.07 -16.72 3.31
CA LYS A 156 15.58 -17.39 4.51
C LYS A 156 16.18 -16.74 5.75
N ALA A 157 15.34 -16.24 6.62
CA ALA A 157 15.75 -15.44 7.77
C ALA A 157 15.15 -15.92 9.10
N ASP A 158 14.44 -17.04 9.08
CA ASP A 158 13.80 -17.63 10.25
C ASP A 158 14.83 -18.10 11.29
N LYS A 159 14.49 -17.96 12.56
CA LYS A 159 15.18 -18.58 13.69
C LYS A 159 14.59 -19.96 14.00
N PRO A 160 15.29 -20.80 14.76
CA PRO A 160 14.78 -22.10 15.23
C PRO A 160 13.44 -21.96 15.96
N PHE A 161 12.64 -23.04 15.93
CA PHE A 161 11.39 -23.11 16.70
C PHE A 161 11.64 -22.88 18.18
N GLY A 162 10.71 -22.20 18.84
CA GLY A 162 10.82 -21.80 20.24
C GLY A 162 11.62 -20.51 20.46
N GLU A 163 12.29 -19.98 19.44
CA GLU A 163 12.93 -18.66 19.49
C GLU A 163 12.01 -17.56 18.93
N TRP A 164 12.19 -16.33 19.45
CA TRP A 164 11.45 -15.17 18.99
C TRP A 164 12.00 -14.66 17.66
N ASN A 165 11.15 -14.63 16.65
CA ASN A 165 11.35 -13.96 15.38
C ASN A 165 10.74 -12.57 15.43
N ARG A 166 11.35 -11.59 14.75
CA ARG A 166 10.87 -10.19 14.68
C ARG A 166 10.62 -9.77 13.26
N PHE A 167 9.41 -9.36 12.96
CA PHE A 167 9.08 -8.64 11.75
C PHE A 167 9.14 -7.13 11.96
N ARG A 168 9.62 -6.43 10.94
CA ARG A 168 9.38 -5.02 10.67
C ARG A 168 8.75 -4.93 9.29
N ILE A 169 7.51 -4.45 9.23
CA ILE A 169 6.71 -4.37 8.01
C ILE A 169 6.38 -2.91 7.74
N ILE A 170 6.74 -2.40 6.56
CA ILE A 170 6.39 -1.06 6.09
C ILE A 170 5.44 -1.23 4.92
N GLN A 171 4.24 -0.64 5.01
CA GLN A 171 3.28 -0.65 3.91
C GLN A 171 2.81 0.77 3.60
N VAL A 172 3.09 1.24 2.37
CA VAL A 172 2.64 2.52 1.83
C VAL A 172 1.87 2.27 0.54
N GLY A 173 0.58 2.61 0.54
CA GLY A 173 -0.31 2.11 -0.50
C GLY A 173 -0.31 0.57 -0.52
N ALA A 174 -0.11 -0.02 -1.68
CA ALA A 174 0.08 -1.47 -1.84
C ALA A 174 1.56 -1.89 -1.77
N ARG A 175 2.50 -0.92 -1.73
CA ARG A 175 3.94 -1.18 -1.66
C ARG A 175 4.30 -1.67 -0.26
N THR A 176 4.83 -2.87 -0.19
CA THR A 176 5.14 -3.56 1.07
C THR A 176 6.61 -3.94 1.11
N THR A 177 7.28 -3.55 2.19
CA THR A 177 8.66 -3.94 2.52
C THR A 177 8.64 -4.73 3.82
N VAL A 178 9.28 -5.88 3.83
CA VAL A 178 9.31 -6.76 5.01
C VAL A 178 10.75 -7.09 5.38
N TYR A 179 11.07 -6.87 6.65
CA TYR A 179 12.28 -7.39 7.28
C TYR A 179 11.89 -8.49 8.27
N LEU A 180 12.62 -9.58 8.26
CA LEU A 180 12.56 -10.66 9.24
C LEU A 180 13.93 -10.80 9.91
N ASN A 181 13.99 -10.64 11.23
CA ASN A 181 15.24 -10.70 12.00
C ASN A 181 16.33 -9.80 11.39
N ASP A 182 15.95 -8.56 11.05
CA ASP A 182 16.77 -7.50 10.43
C ASP A 182 17.25 -7.78 8.99
N LYS A 183 16.84 -8.89 8.39
CA LYS A 183 17.14 -9.20 6.99
C LYS A 183 15.96 -8.79 6.10
N LEU A 184 16.25 -8.08 5.01
CA LEU A 184 15.25 -7.73 4.00
C LEU A 184 14.76 -9.01 3.30
N VAL A 185 13.47 -9.31 3.44
CA VAL A 185 12.85 -10.50 2.83
C VAL A 185 11.84 -10.15 1.73
N VAL A 186 11.25 -8.96 1.79
CA VAL A 186 10.45 -8.39 0.68
C VAL A 186 10.88 -6.94 0.47
N ASP A 187 11.26 -6.61 -0.77
CA ASP A 187 11.72 -5.29 -1.16
C ASP A 187 10.67 -4.56 -1.98
N HIS A 188 9.95 -3.62 -1.35
CA HIS A 188 9.04 -2.67 -1.99
C HIS A 188 8.12 -3.30 -3.05
N ALA A 189 7.58 -4.50 -2.75
CA ALA A 189 6.71 -5.24 -3.65
C ALA A 189 5.25 -4.81 -3.50
N ILE A 190 4.49 -4.86 -4.61
CA ILE A 190 3.04 -4.65 -4.55
C ILE A 190 2.39 -5.86 -3.87
N MET A 191 1.64 -5.62 -2.81
CA MET A 191 0.74 -6.61 -2.24
C MET A 191 -0.56 -6.60 -3.04
N GLU A 192 -0.88 -7.72 -3.65
CA GLU A 192 -2.08 -7.86 -4.48
C GLU A 192 -3.34 -8.05 -3.62
N ASN A 193 -4.47 -7.59 -4.14
CA ASN A 193 -5.76 -7.88 -3.52
C ASN A 193 -6.17 -9.34 -3.79
N TYR A 194 -5.97 -10.20 -2.82
CA TYR A 194 -6.31 -11.63 -2.92
C TYR A 194 -7.81 -11.88 -3.13
N TRP A 195 -8.66 -11.04 -2.53
CA TRP A 195 -10.11 -11.24 -2.56
C TRP A 195 -10.74 -10.84 -3.90
N ASP A 196 -10.13 -9.90 -4.61
CA ASP A 196 -10.56 -9.45 -5.94
C ASP A 196 -9.34 -8.97 -6.74
N ARG A 197 -8.76 -9.88 -7.53
CA ARG A 197 -7.57 -9.62 -8.34
C ARG A 197 -7.74 -8.52 -9.41
N LYS A 198 -8.99 -8.11 -9.66
CA LYS A 198 -9.30 -7.02 -10.61
C LYS A 198 -9.27 -5.64 -9.93
N LYS A 199 -9.16 -5.60 -8.61
CA LYS A 199 -9.10 -4.36 -7.83
C LYS A 199 -7.76 -4.23 -7.12
N PRO A 200 -7.29 -3.00 -6.92
CA PRO A 200 -6.13 -2.77 -6.07
C PRO A 200 -6.38 -3.20 -4.62
N LEU A 201 -5.30 -3.28 -3.84
CA LEU A 201 -5.39 -3.48 -2.39
C LEU A 201 -6.27 -2.37 -1.77
N PRO A 202 -7.19 -2.68 -0.83
CA PRO A 202 -7.97 -1.65 -0.12
C PRO A 202 -7.07 -0.56 0.49
N ARG A 203 -7.55 0.68 0.51
CA ARG A 203 -6.79 1.80 1.08
C ARG A 203 -6.54 1.65 2.58
N THR A 204 -7.51 1.13 3.30
CA THR A 204 -7.45 0.83 4.73
C THR A 204 -8.08 -0.53 5.01
N GLY A 205 -7.77 -1.11 6.14
CA GLY A 205 -8.38 -2.33 6.66
C GLY A 205 -7.67 -2.82 7.90
N PRO A 206 -8.21 -3.84 8.58
CA PRO A 206 -7.66 -4.34 9.82
C PRO A 206 -6.36 -5.12 9.60
N ILE A 207 -5.59 -5.24 10.67
CA ILE A 207 -4.51 -6.23 10.80
C ILE A 207 -5.12 -7.49 11.39
N MET A 208 -4.75 -8.66 10.82
CA MET A 208 -5.23 -9.93 11.34
C MET A 208 -4.06 -10.87 11.61
N LEU A 209 -4.11 -11.58 12.73
CA LEU A 209 -3.20 -12.66 13.07
C LEU A 209 -3.88 -13.98 12.72
N GLN A 210 -3.29 -14.70 11.76
CA GLN A 210 -3.90 -15.90 11.20
C GLN A 210 -3.76 -17.10 12.15
N THR A 211 -4.81 -17.89 12.22
CA THR A 211 -4.85 -19.24 12.79
C THR A 211 -4.83 -20.26 11.66
N HIS A 212 -3.82 -21.14 11.60
CA HIS A 212 -3.72 -22.16 10.55
C HIS A 212 -2.97 -23.43 10.96
N GLY A 213 -3.08 -23.82 12.23
CA GLY A 213 -2.47 -25.01 12.81
C GLY A 213 -1.16 -24.74 13.55
N GLY A 214 -0.98 -25.46 14.66
CA GLY A 214 0.15 -25.31 15.57
C GLY A 214 0.05 -24.08 16.48
N GLU A 215 0.59 -24.19 17.70
CA GLU A 215 0.62 -23.05 18.61
C GLU A 215 1.50 -21.93 18.05
N ILE A 216 1.01 -20.70 18.13
CA ILE A 216 1.78 -19.51 17.82
C ILE A 216 1.61 -18.48 18.94
N ARG A 217 2.69 -17.80 19.26
CA ARG A 217 2.75 -16.75 20.28
C ARG A 217 3.20 -15.44 19.67
N TRP A 218 2.63 -14.35 20.17
CA TRP A 218 2.89 -12.99 19.69
C TRP A 218 3.18 -12.06 20.87
N ARG A 219 4.11 -11.13 20.68
CA ARG A 219 4.39 -10.06 21.65
C ARG A 219 4.97 -8.83 20.95
N ASN A 220 5.16 -7.76 21.69
CA ASN A 220 5.80 -6.53 21.22
C ASN A 220 5.20 -6.06 19.89
N ILE A 221 3.84 -5.99 19.86
CA ILE A 221 3.08 -5.56 18.68
C ILE A 221 2.94 -4.05 18.75
N TYR A 222 3.74 -3.35 17.94
CA TYR A 222 3.79 -1.89 17.90
C TYR A 222 3.53 -1.40 16.49
N LEU A 223 2.72 -0.36 16.37
CA LEU A 223 2.37 0.23 15.08
C LEU A 223 2.55 1.74 15.14
N ARG A 224 3.03 2.32 14.05
CA ARG A 224 2.85 3.74 13.77
C ARG A 224 2.17 3.93 12.41
N GLU A 225 1.26 4.89 12.33
CA GLU A 225 0.69 5.33 11.07
C GLU A 225 1.69 6.28 10.40
N ILE A 226 1.96 6.08 9.11
CA ILE A 226 2.92 6.88 8.34
C ILE A 226 2.19 8.13 7.81
N PRO A 227 2.64 9.35 8.17
CA PRO A 227 2.05 10.58 7.66
C PRO A 227 2.22 10.71 6.14
N ALA A 228 1.32 11.46 5.47
CA ALA A 228 1.29 11.62 4.03
C ALA A 228 2.64 12.07 3.42
N ASP A 229 3.31 13.02 4.06
CA ASP A 229 4.58 13.54 3.54
C ASP A 229 5.72 12.51 3.69
N GLU A 230 5.75 11.75 4.78
CA GLU A 230 6.69 10.64 4.96
C GLU A 230 6.41 9.51 3.96
N ALA A 231 5.14 9.17 3.74
CA ALA A 231 4.73 8.18 2.74
C ALA A 231 5.17 8.59 1.33
N ASN A 232 5.01 9.87 0.96
CA ASN A 232 5.46 10.40 -0.32
C ASN A 232 6.98 10.32 -0.46
N ALA A 233 7.73 10.73 0.57
CA ALA A 233 9.18 10.65 0.57
C ALA A 233 9.67 9.20 0.46
N TYR A 234 9.01 8.27 1.15
CA TYR A 234 9.28 6.84 1.05
C TYR A 234 9.09 6.32 -0.37
N LEU A 235 7.97 6.62 -1.03
CA LEU A 235 7.70 6.20 -2.41
C LEU A 235 8.72 6.81 -3.38
N GLN A 236 9.02 8.10 -3.23
CA GLN A 236 10.00 8.80 -4.07
C GLN A 236 11.40 8.18 -3.94
N ALA A 237 11.82 7.79 -2.73
CA ALA A 237 13.11 7.15 -2.49
C ALA A 237 13.21 5.73 -3.10
N HIS A 238 12.07 5.05 -3.31
CA HIS A 238 12.02 3.68 -3.82
C HIS A 238 11.54 3.57 -5.28
N ARG A 239 11.43 4.68 -6.01
CA ARG A 239 10.97 4.70 -7.42
C ARG A 239 11.90 4.00 -8.42
N GLY A 240 13.04 3.50 -7.95
CA GLY A 240 14.09 2.90 -8.78
C GLY A 240 15.07 3.93 -9.35
N ASP A 241 16.12 3.41 -9.97
CA ASP A 241 17.21 4.23 -10.51
C ASP A 241 16.88 4.83 -11.88
N GLY A 242 17.70 5.78 -12.35
CA GLY A 242 17.65 6.34 -13.70
C GLY A 242 16.68 7.52 -13.88
N PHE A 243 15.92 7.92 -12.86
CA PHE A 243 15.10 9.13 -12.94
C PHE A 243 15.98 10.40 -12.91
N ARG A 244 15.80 11.26 -13.88
CA ARG A 244 16.39 12.60 -13.94
C ARG A 244 15.31 13.67 -13.77
N SER A 245 15.59 14.71 -13.00
CA SER A 245 14.68 15.86 -12.86
C SER A 245 14.54 16.58 -14.19
N ILE A 246 13.29 16.90 -14.56
CA ILE A 246 12.94 17.73 -15.72
C ILE A 246 12.34 19.08 -15.32
N PHE A 247 12.37 19.40 -14.01
CA PHE A 247 12.00 20.69 -13.45
C PHE A 247 13.04 21.13 -12.41
N ASN A 248 13.58 22.34 -12.59
CA ASN A 248 14.67 22.86 -11.75
C ASN A 248 14.20 23.53 -10.45
N GLY A 249 12.87 23.61 -10.23
CA GLY A 249 12.27 24.25 -9.05
C GLY A 249 12.28 25.79 -9.08
N LYS A 250 12.81 26.44 -10.14
CA LYS A 250 13.04 27.90 -10.20
C LYS A 250 12.27 28.58 -11.32
N ASP A 251 12.25 27.98 -12.50
CA ASP A 251 11.65 28.54 -13.71
C ASP A 251 11.18 27.43 -14.68
N LEU A 252 10.59 27.83 -15.82
CA LEU A 252 10.11 26.94 -16.85
C LEU A 252 11.19 26.61 -17.91
N THR A 253 12.46 26.70 -17.59
CA THR A 253 13.54 26.26 -18.50
C THR A 253 13.36 24.77 -18.81
N GLY A 254 13.39 24.42 -20.10
CA GLY A 254 13.08 23.04 -20.56
C GLY A 254 11.61 22.81 -20.91
N TRP A 255 10.72 23.78 -20.64
CA TRP A 255 9.29 23.72 -20.95
C TRP A 255 8.90 24.71 -22.06
N THR A 256 7.78 24.48 -22.73
CA THR A 256 7.24 25.28 -23.83
C THR A 256 5.73 25.16 -23.92
N GLY A 257 5.09 25.77 -24.92
CA GLY A 257 3.64 25.78 -25.07
C GLY A 257 3.00 26.93 -24.29
N ALA A 258 2.02 26.66 -23.45
CA ALA A 258 1.27 27.67 -22.70
C ALA A 258 2.03 28.23 -21.50
N VAL A 259 3.31 28.65 -21.68
CA VAL A 259 4.18 29.14 -20.61
C VAL A 259 3.59 30.33 -19.84
N ASP A 260 2.84 31.21 -20.52
CA ASP A 260 2.21 32.36 -19.90
C ASP A 260 1.01 32.03 -19.00
N ASP A 261 0.48 30.80 -19.14
CA ASP A 261 -0.65 30.32 -18.33
C ASP A 261 -0.21 29.58 -17.07
N TYR A 262 1.09 29.42 -16.91
CA TYR A 262 1.69 28.78 -15.73
C TYR A 262 2.64 29.74 -15.02
N GLN A 263 2.90 29.45 -13.77
CA GLN A 263 3.90 30.16 -12.97
C GLN A 263 4.68 29.16 -12.10
N VAL A 264 5.90 29.55 -11.78
CA VAL A 264 6.67 28.84 -10.75
C VAL A 264 6.57 29.63 -9.45
N LYS A 265 6.11 28.96 -8.40
CA LYS A 265 5.99 29.52 -7.06
C LYS A 265 6.33 28.43 -6.02
N ASP A 266 7.17 28.79 -5.04
CA ASP A 266 7.56 27.93 -3.93
C ASP A 266 8.06 26.54 -4.40
N GLY A 267 8.90 26.50 -5.45
CA GLY A 267 9.42 25.28 -6.03
C GLY A 267 8.39 24.40 -6.76
N THR A 268 7.23 24.98 -7.13
CA THR A 268 6.16 24.24 -7.82
C THR A 268 5.80 24.90 -9.16
N ILE A 269 5.48 24.11 -10.17
CA ILE A 269 4.74 24.56 -11.36
C ILE A 269 3.28 24.61 -10.98
N MET A 270 2.64 25.74 -11.21
CA MET A 270 1.21 25.97 -10.93
C MET A 270 0.50 26.57 -12.13
N CYS A 271 -0.62 25.97 -12.54
CA CYS A 271 -1.53 26.61 -13.50
C CYS A 271 -2.10 27.87 -12.87
N LYS A 272 -2.05 29.01 -13.58
CA LYS A 272 -2.63 30.27 -13.09
C LYS A 272 -4.15 30.16 -13.04
N PRO A 273 -4.81 30.74 -12.02
CA PRO A 273 -6.27 30.77 -11.96
C PRO A 273 -6.87 31.41 -13.21
N ASN A 274 -7.96 30.81 -13.72
CA ASN A 274 -8.68 31.26 -14.95
C ASN A 274 -7.83 31.21 -16.24
N ARG A 275 -6.65 30.60 -16.21
CA ARG A 275 -5.80 30.33 -17.37
C ARG A 275 -5.80 28.83 -17.65
N GLY A 276 -5.36 28.45 -18.85
CA GLY A 276 -5.30 27.07 -19.26
C GLY A 276 -4.47 26.90 -20.51
N GLY A 277 -4.39 25.68 -21.01
CA GLY A 277 -3.55 25.34 -22.13
C GLY A 277 -2.53 24.26 -21.76
N VAL A 278 -1.79 23.78 -22.75
CA VAL A 278 -0.84 22.69 -22.51
C VAL A 278 0.57 23.27 -22.34
N LEU A 279 1.12 23.13 -21.13
CA LEU A 279 2.54 23.33 -20.85
C LEU A 279 3.25 21.98 -21.03
N TYR A 280 4.28 21.92 -21.87
CA TYR A 280 4.91 20.63 -22.17
C TYR A 280 6.44 20.73 -22.29
N THR A 281 7.13 19.61 -22.13
CA THR A 281 8.60 19.54 -22.25
C THR A 281 9.07 19.88 -23.66
N LYS A 282 10.24 20.53 -23.82
CA LYS A 282 10.88 20.68 -25.13
C LYS A 282 11.36 19.34 -25.69
N GLU A 283 11.77 18.44 -24.82
CA GLU A 283 12.14 17.07 -25.18
C GLU A 283 10.89 16.23 -25.48
N THR A 284 11.07 15.23 -26.31
CA THR A 284 10.09 14.17 -26.59
C THR A 284 10.57 12.83 -26.04
N TYR A 285 9.61 11.96 -25.71
CA TYR A 285 9.87 10.66 -25.11
C TYR A 285 9.10 9.58 -25.88
N GLY A 286 9.75 8.43 -26.08
CA GLY A 286 9.12 7.20 -26.56
C GLY A 286 8.48 6.43 -25.39
N ASP A 287 9.13 5.35 -24.95
CA ASP A 287 8.81 4.66 -23.70
C ASP A 287 9.47 5.40 -22.54
N PHE A 288 8.73 5.63 -21.46
CA PHE A 288 9.24 6.35 -20.29
C PHE A 288 8.42 6.08 -19.04
N SER A 289 9.06 6.30 -17.88
CA SER A 289 8.38 6.49 -16.60
C SER A 289 8.55 7.93 -16.14
N VAL A 290 7.49 8.55 -15.63
CA VAL A 290 7.52 9.87 -14.99
C VAL A 290 6.99 9.76 -13.56
N SER A 291 7.72 10.30 -12.60
CA SER A 291 7.29 10.45 -11.21
C SER A 291 7.14 11.92 -10.86
N LEU A 292 6.09 12.26 -10.12
CA LEU A 292 5.83 13.64 -9.71
C LEU A 292 4.95 13.71 -8.46
N MET A 293 5.00 14.87 -7.82
CA MET A 293 4.09 15.24 -6.75
C MET A 293 2.99 16.14 -7.30
N ILE A 294 1.73 15.81 -6.98
CA ILE A 294 0.54 16.55 -7.41
C ILE A 294 -0.23 17.04 -6.18
N LYS A 295 -0.56 18.33 -6.14
CA LYS A 295 -1.48 18.90 -5.15
C LYS A 295 -2.67 19.53 -5.85
N ILE A 296 -3.85 18.96 -5.60
CA ILE A 296 -5.11 19.35 -6.24
C ILE A 296 -5.89 20.21 -5.25
N PRO A 297 -6.24 21.46 -5.59
CA PRO A 297 -7.11 22.27 -4.75
C PRO A 297 -8.53 21.73 -4.75
N LYS A 298 -9.36 22.18 -3.82
CA LYS A 298 -10.79 21.84 -3.79
C LYS A 298 -11.46 22.21 -5.11
N GLY A 299 -12.07 21.23 -5.77
CA GLY A 299 -12.69 21.37 -7.08
C GLY A 299 -11.71 21.52 -8.25
N GLY A 300 -10.41 21.27 -8.02
CA GLY A 300 -9.38 21.42 -9.03
C GLY A 300 -9.47 20.42 -10.17
N ASN A 301 -9.05 20.86 -11.36
CA ASN A 301 -9.00 20.10 -12.61
C ASN A 301 -7.75 20.44 -13.40
N ASN A 302 -7.10 19.43 -13.93
CA ASN A 302 -5.95 19.50 -14.82
C ASN A 302 -5.78 18.13 -15.53
N GLY A 303 -4.75 17.95 -16.33
CA GLY A 303 -4.40 16.67 -16.95
C GLY A 303 -2.90 16.50 -17.12
N LEU A 304 -2.42 15.25 -17.20
CA LEU A 304 -1.08 14.93 -17.67
C LEU A 304 -1.16 14.56 -19.15
N ALA A 305 -0.52 15.36 -20.01
CA ALA A 305 -0.43 15.10 -21.44
C ALA A 305 0.66 14.07 -21.72
N ILE A 306 0.29 12.94 -22.29
CA ILE A 306 1.18 11.80 -22.57
C ILE A 306 1.44 11.72 -24.08
N ARG A 307 2.72 11.72 -24.48
CA ARG A 307 3.16 11.75 -25.89
C ARG A 307 2.38 12.81 -26.71
N TYR A 308 2.34 14.02 -26.16
CA TYR A 308 1.63 15.13 -26.79
C TYR A 308 2.39 15.62 -28.04
N PRO A 309 1.75 15.88 -29.18
CA PRO A 309 2.42 16.29 -30.43
C PRO A 309 2.77 17.78 -30.49
N GLY A 310 2.56 18.55 -29.41
CA GLY A 310 2.84 20.01 -29.37
C GLY A 310 1.71 20.87 -29.93
N LYS A 311 0.58 20.30 -30.34
CA LYS A 311 -0.59 21.03 -30.88
C LYS A 311 -1.90 20.29 -30.62
N GLY A 312 -2.99 21.04 -30.58
CA GLY A 312 -4.34 20.51 -30.40
C GLY A 312 -4.67 20.13 -28.96
N ASN A 313 -5.75 19.40 -28.76
CA ASN A 313 -6.21 18.95 -27.44
C ASN A 313 -5.40 17.74 -26.98
N ALA A 314 -4.83 17.80 -25.78
CA ALA A 314 -3.98 16.75 -25.22
C ALA A 314 -4.69 15.39 -25.11
N ALA A 315 -5.97 15.40 -24.75
CA ALA A 315 -6.75 14.17 -24.55
C ALA A 315 -6.97 13.37 -25.84
N TYR A 316 -7.03 14.06 -26.99
CA TYR A 316 -7.37 13.42 -28.27
C TYR A 316 -6.21 13.39 -29.26
N GLN A 317 -5.36 14.45 -29.29
CA GLN A 317 -4.24 14.57 -30.22
C GLN A 317 -2.94 13.99 -29.64
N GLY A 318 -2.79 13.95 -28.30
CA GLY A 318 -1.76 13.17 -27.60
C GLY A 318 -2.12 11.69 -27.61
N MET A 319 -1.19 10.84 -27.14
CA MET A 319 -1.52 9.44 -26.88
C MET A 319 -2.70 9.34 -25.92
N CYS A 320 -2.67 10.15 -24.89
CA CYS A 320 -3.83 10.40 -23.99
C CYS A 320 -3.56 11.60 -23.07
N GLU A 321 -4.61 12.00 -22.39
CA GLU A 321 -4.53 12.76 -21.14
C GLU A 321 -4.84 11.86 -19.97
N LEU A 322 -4.02 11.87 -18.91
CA LEU A 322 -4.37 11.28 -17.63
C LEU A 322 -5.03 12.35 -16.77
N GLN A 323 -6.27 12.10 -16.40
CA GLN A 323 -7.07 13.06 -15.66
C GLN A 323 -6.44 13.40 -14.30
N VAL A 324 -6.38 14.69 -13.96
CA VAL A 324 -6.03 15.22 -12.64
C VAL A 324 -7.23 15.97 -12.09
N LEU A 325 -7.94 15.40 -11.10
CA LEU A 325 -9.23 15.90 -10.65
C LEU A 325 -9.45 15.72 -9.15
N ASP A 326 -10.06 16.71 -8.50
CA ASP A 326 -10.65 16.49 -7.18
C ASP A 326 -11.93 15.65 -7.31
N ASN A 327 -11.80 14.34 -7.11
CA ASN A 327 -12.90 13.38 -7.21
C ASN A 327 -14.02 13.61 -6.18
N THR A 328 -13.81 14.46 -5.16
CA THR A 328 -14.75 14.69 -4.05
C THR A 328 -15.64 15.92 -4.28
N ALA A 329 -15.32 16.74 -5.27
CA ALA A 329 -16.08 17.97 -5.53
C ALA A 329 -17.51 17.66 -6.01
N PRO A 330 -18.55 18.26 -5.41
CA PRO A 330 -19.95 17.98 -5.79
C PRO A 330 -20.25 18.20 -7.28
N LYS A 331 -19.58 19.17 -7.91
CA LYS A 331 -19.73 19.44 -9.35
C LYS A 331 -19.29 18.27 -10.25
N TYR A 332 -18.50 17.34 -9.71
CA TYR A 332 -17.98 16.18 -10.43
C TYR A 332 -18.64 14.85 -10.03
N ALA A 333 -19.68 14.88 -9.20
CA ALA A 333 -20.32 13.67 -8.66
C ALA A 333 -20.95 12.75 -9.72
N LYS A 334 -21.29 13.28 -10.91
CA LYS A 334 -21.99 12.55 -11.99
C LYS A 334 -21.18 12.41 -13.28
N LEU A 335 -19.86 12.51 -13.21
CA LEU A 335 -19.00 12.32 -14.37
C LEU A 335 -19.00 10.85 -14.85
N ASP A 336 -18.69 10.64 -16.12
CA ASP A 336 -18.35 9.30 -16.63
C ASP A 336 -17.15 8.73 -15.82
N PRO A 337 -17.13 7.45 -15.49
CA PRO A 337 -16.01 6.85 -14.76
C PRO A 337 -14.62 7.14 -15.34
N ARG A 338 -14.53 7.33 -16.66
CA ARG A 338 -13.28 7.63 -17.38
C ARG A 338 -12.83 9.11 -17.29
N GLN A 339 -13.50 9.92 -16.45
CA GLN A 339 -13.17 11.34 -16.22
C GLN A 339 -12.66 11.60 -14.79
N TYR A 340 -12.53 10.59 -13.94
CA TYR A 340 -11.98 10.77 -12.59
C TYR A 340 -10.45 10.66 -12.59
N HIS A 341 -9.84 11.21 -11.56
CA HIS A 341 -8.38 11.29 -11.40
C HIS A 341 -7.68 9.96 -11.72
N GLY A 342 -6.61 10.04 -12.48
CA GLY A 342 -5.78 8.91 -12.93
C GLY A 342 -6.34 8.16 -14.12
N SER A 343 -7.60 8.37 -14.53
CA SER A 343 -8.18 7.74 -15.72
C SER A 343 -7.43 8.15 -16.97
N ILE A 344 -7.28 7.24 -17.91
CA ILE A 344 -6.94 7.56 -19.29
C ILE A 344 -8.21 8.17 -19.88
N TYR A 345 -8.24 9.50 -19.96
CA TYR A 345 -9.45 10.28 -20.24
C TYR A 345 -10.23 9.74 -21.43
N ALA A 346 -11.54 9.58 -21.22
CA ALA A 346 -12.50 9.07 -22.20
C ALA A 346 -12.23 7.64 -22.73
N MET A 347 -11.17 6.96 -22.28
CA MET A 347 -10.78 5.62 -22.72
C MET A 347 -10.88 4.58 -21.59
N VAL A 348 -10.15 4.73 -20.49
CA VAL A 348 -10.06 3.73 -19.42
C VAL A 348 -10.28 4.40 -18.07
N ALA A 349 -11.21 3.86 -17.30
CA ALA A 349 -11.49 4.34 -15.94
C ALA A 349 -10.43 3.88 -14.94
N ALA A 350 -9.97 4.79 -14.07
CA ALA A 350 -9.12 4.46 -12.93
C ALA A 350 -9.92 3.90 -11.75
N HIS A 351 -9.27 3.06 -10.93
CA HIS A 351 -9.79 2.71 -9.62
C HIS A 351 -9.78 3.92 -8.70
N ARG A 352 -10.92 4.19 -8.05
CA ARG A 352 -11.16 5.37 -7.22
C ARG A 352 -10.90 5.10 -5.74
N GLY A 353 -10.70 6.18 -4.96
CA GLY A 353 -10.57 6.11 -3.50
C GLY A 353 -9.13 6.22 -2.99
N TYR A 354 -8.13 6.37 -3.87
CA TYR A 354 -6.70 6.39 -3.53
C TYR A 354 -6.10 7.79 -3.45
N LEU A 355 -6.82 8.85 -3.89
CA LEU A 355 -6.42 10.23 -3.66
C LEU A 355 -6.48 10.58 -2.17
N ARG A 356 -5.53 11.37 -1.73
CA ARG A 356 -5.58 12.08 -0.44
C ARG A 356 -6.53 13.29 -0.53
N PRO A 357 -6.97 13.85 0.60
CA PRO A 357 -7.86 15.02 0.60
C PRO A 357 -7.31 16.19 -0.22
N PRO A 358 -8.17 17.02 -0.83
CA PRO A 358 -7.77 18.22 -1.56
C PRO A 358 -6.82 19.11 -0.74
N GLY A 359 -5.80 19.66 -1.39
CA GLY A 359 -4.75 20.45 -0.74
C GLY A 359 -3.59 19.64 -0.15
N THR A 360 -3.65 18.31 -0.20
CA THR A 360 -2.56 17.43 0.22
C THR A 360 -1.74 16.98 -1.00
N TRP A 361 -0.43 16.81 -0.83
CA TRP A 361 0.45 16.25 -1.85
C TRP A 361 0.20 14.75 -2.04
N ASN A 362 0.07 14.35 -3.30
CA ASN A 362 -0.01 12.96 -3.75
C ASN A 362 1.23 12.64 -4.57
N TYR A 363 1.85 11.50 -4.34
CA TYR A 363 2.88 10.93 -5.21
C TYR A 363 2.20 10.15 -6.34
N GLN A 364 2.60 10.43 -7.57
CA GLN A 364 2.12 9.66 -8.73
C GLN A 364 3.30 9.25 -9.61
N GLU A 365 3.28 8.01 -10.06
CA GLU A 365 4.18 7.50 -11.08
C GLU A 365 3.37 6.97 -12.26
N VAL A 366 3.81 7.30 -13.47
CA VAL A 366 3.21 6.85 -14.71
C VAL A 366 4.27 6.19 -15.55
N THR A 367 4.04 4.94 -15.94
CA THR A 367 4.88 4.20 -16.88
C THR A 367 4.16 4.02 -18.20
N VAL A 368 4.83 4.40 -19.29
CA VAL A 368 4.35 4.25 -20.67
C VAL A 368 5.33 3.36 -21.41
N LYS A 369 4.88 2.16 -21.80
CA LYS A 369 5.68 1.19 -22.53
C LYS A 369 4.90 0.64 -23.73
N GLY A 370 5.34 0.99 -24.94
CA GLY A 370 4.53 0.76 -26.14
C GLY A 370 3.16 1.42 -25.98
N SER A 371 2.09 0.64 -26.12
CA SER A 371 0.71 1.06 -25.89
C SER A 371 0.20 0.86 -24.45
N ARG A 372 1.01 0.28 -23.55
CA ARG A 372 0.63 0.03 -22.17
C ARG A 372 0.91 1.25 -21.30
N ILE A 373 -0.08 1.63 -20.51
CA ILE A 373 0.02 2.71 -19.53
C ILE A 373 -0.31 2.15 -18.14
N THR A 374 0.61 2.34 -17.20
CA THR A 374 0.41 2.04 -15.78
C THR A 374 0.42 3.34 -14.99
N VAL A 375 -0.59 3.56 -14.16
CA VAL A 375 -0.66 4.71 -13.24
C VAL A 375 -0.66 4.20 -11.82
N GLU A 376 0.37 4.56 -11.07
CA GLU A 376 0.47 4.30 -9.64
C GLU A 376 0.25 5.60 -8.87
N LEU A 377 -0.69 5.59 -7.93
CA LEU A 377 -1.04 6.74 -7.08
C LEU A 377 -0.84 6.36 -5.62
N ASN A 378 0.00 7.10 -4.91
CA ASN A 378 0.28 6.87 -3.48
C ASN A 378 0.65 5.41 -3.17
N GLY A 379 1.47 4.78 -4.04
CA GLY A 379 1.92 3.40 -3.90
C GLY A 379 0.90 2.34 -4.32
N THR A 380 -0.17 2.72 -5.02
CA THR A 380 -1.22 1.80 -5.48
C THR A 380 -1.43 1.95 -6.98
N VAL A 381 -1.36 0.86 -7.73
CA VAL A 381 -1.67 0.85 -9.17
C VAL A 381 -3.17 1.01 -9.36
N ILE A 382 -3.58 2.15 -9.91
CA ILE A 382 -4.99 2.50 -10.14
C ILE A 382 -5.42 2.33 -11.60
N VAL A 383 -4.48 2.27 -12.54
CA VAL A 383 -4.67 1.90 -13.94
C VAL A 383 -3.51 1.03 -14.38
N ASP A 384 -3.82 -0.01 -15.13
CA ASP A 384 -2.86 -0.83 -15.88
C ASP A 384 -3.58 -1.30 -17.15
N ALA A 385 -3.36 -0.60 -18.26
CA ALA A 385 -4.14 -0.80 -19.48
C ALA A 385 -3.30 -0.69 -20.76
N ASP A 386 -3.68 -1.47 -21.74
CA ASP A 386 -3.17 -1.41 -23.10
C ASP A 386 -4.16 -0.63 -23.98
N VAL A 387 -3.82 0.63 -24.31
CA VAL A 387 -4.73 1.51 -25.07
C VAL A 387 -4.92 1.06 -26.51
N SER A 388 -4.05 0.21 -27.07
CA SER A 388 -4.27 -0.37 -28.41
C SER A 388 -5.51 -1.26 -28.47
N LYS A 389 -5.93 -1.81 -27.32
CA LYS A 389 -7.11 -2.66 -27.19
C LYS A 389 -8.40 -1.88 -26.91
N VAL A 390 -8.31 -0.56 -26.74
CA VAL A 390 -9.50 0.27 -26.51
C VAL A 390 -10.21 0.54 -27.82
N THR A 391 -11.43 0.06 -27.94
CA THR A 391 -12.31 0.21 -29.11
C THR A 391 -13.53 1.09 -28.85
N GLU A 392 -13.87 1.31 -27.56
CA GLU A 392 -15.00 2.12 -27.15
C GLU A 392 -14.53 3.42 -26.46
N PHE A 393 -14.95 4.55 -26.98
CA PHE A 393 -14.61 5.87 -26.46
C PHE A 393 -15.84 6.56 -25.87
N MET A 394 -15.62 7.39 -24.86
CA MET A 394 -16.68 8.23 -24.30
C MET A 394 -17.31 9.10 -25.40
N HIS A 395 -18.63 9.13 -25.47
CA HIS A 395 -19.40 9.83 -26.49
C HIS A 395 -19.03 9.46 -27.95
N ASN A 396 -18.45 8.29 -28.17
CA ASN A 396 -17.95 7.84 -29.47
C ASN A 396 -16.96 8.83 -30.14
N THR A 397 -16.27 9.65 -29.34
CA THR A 397 -15.29 10.62 -29.84
C THR A 397 -13.97 9.93 -30.13
N PRO A 398 -13.48 9.95 -31.39
CA PRO A 398 -12.22 9.31 -31.76
C PRO A 398 -11.01 9.92 -31.01
N HIS A 399 -10.02 9.08 -30.73
CA HIS A 399 -8.72 9.46 -30.18
C HIS A 399 -7.60 9.19 -31.21
N PRO A 400 -7.44 10.09 -32.22
CA PRO A 400 -6.48 9.86 -33.30
C PRO A 400 -5.02 9.79 -32.84
N GLY A 401 -4.69 10.36 -31.68
CA GLY A 401 -3.35 10.32 -31.11
C GLY A 401 -3.02 9.06 -30.31
N LYS A 402 -3.98 8.17 -30.02
CA LYS A 402 -3.79 7.04 -29.09
C LYS A 402 -2.65 6.08 -29.46
N ASP A 403 -2.31 6.02 -30.74
CA ASP A 403 -1.26 5.12 -31.26
C ASP A 403 0.10 5.80 -31.44
N LEU A 404 0.27 7.04 -30.93
CA LEU A 404 1.55 7.75 -30.95
C LEU A 404 2.61 6.99 -30.14
N THR A 405 3.76 6.77 -30.76
CA THR A 405 4.90 6.06 -30.15
C THR A 405 5.90 6.98 -29.46
N SER A 406 5.81 8.31 -29.70
CA SER A 406 6.64 9.33 -29.06
C SER A 406 5.92 10.67 -29.02
N GLY A 407 6.37 11.56 -28.15
CA GLY A 407 5.85 12.92 -28.00
C GLY A 407 6.27 13.57 -26.68
N HIS A 408 5.74 14.74 -26.40
CA HIS A 408 6.07 15.49 -25.21
C HIS A 408 5.31 14.98 -23.98
N PHE A 409 5.90 15.16 -22.80
CA PHE A 409 5.18 15.10 -21.54
C PHE A 409 4.73 16.51 -21.14
N GLY A 410 3.53 16.66 -20.53
CA GLY A 410 3.06 17.98 -20.16
C GLY A 410 1.87 18.00 -19.21
N PHE A 411 1.38 19.23 -18.96
CA PHE A 411 0.24 19.54 -18.12
C PHE A 411 -0.85 20.23 -18.96
N ALA A 412 -2.06 19.69 -18.94
CA ALA A 412 -3.22 20.25 -19.61
C ALA A 412 -4.06 21.07 -18.60
N GLY A 413 -3.87 22.39 -18.57
CA GLY A 413 -4.51 23.29 -17.63
C GLY A 413 -5.99 23.51 -17.89
N HIS A 414 -6.80 23.49 -16.83
CA HIS A 414 -8.25 23.69 -16.85
C HIS A 414 -8.70 24.81 -15.91
N ARG A 415 -7.95 25.92 -15.83
CA ARG A 415 -8.26 27.16 -15.09
C ARG A 415 -8.11 27.05 -13.56
N ASP A 416 -7.76 25.88 -13.03
CA ASP A 416 -7.62 25.64 -11.60
C ASP A 416 -6.13 25.59 -11.19
N PRO A 417 -5.75 26.12 -10.01
CA PRO A 417 -4.36 26.23 -9.58
C PRO A 417 -3.81 24.91 -9.02
N VAL A 418 -3.87 23.86 -9.83
CA VAL A 418 -3.19 22.58 -9.54
C VAL A 418 -1.70 22.80 -9.54
N GLN A 419 -0.99 22.18 -8.57
CA GLN A 419 0.44 22.34 -8.37
C GLN A 419 1.17 21.03 -8.62
N PHE A 420 2.35 21.13 -9.23
CA PHE A 420 3.24 20.03 -9.55
C PHE A 420 4.67 20.31 -9.07
N LYS A 421 5.35 19.33 -8.50
CA LYS A 421 6.77 19.43 -8.12
C LYS A 421 7.47 18.08 -8.18
N ASP A 422 8.77 18.06 -7.95
CA ASP A 422 9.60 16.84 -7.89
C ASP A 422 9.42 15.97 -9.15
N ILE A 423 9.32 16.66 -10.31
CA ILE A 423 9.01 16.04 -11.60
C ILE A 423 10.30 15.42 -12.16
N ALA A 424 10.32 14.12 -12.28
CA ALA A 424 11.47 13.40 -12.82
C ALA A 424 11.02 12.33 -13.82
N ILE A 425 11.80 12.12 -14.84
CA ILE A 425 11.53 11.18 -15.92
C ILE A 425 12.69 10.21 -16.10
N ARG A 426 12.36 8.99 -16.45
CA ARG A 426 13.30 7.94 -16.85
C ARG A 426 12.85 7.40 -18.21
N PRO A 427 13.65 7.48 -19.29
CA PRO A 427 13.42 6.70 -20.49
C PRO A 427 13.51 5.20 -20.18
N GLU A 428 12.61 4.40 -20.77
CA GLU A 428 12.55 2.95 -20.59
C GLU A 428 13.31 2.22 -21.70
#